data_c56dda5c4bd2246b5c73ef9702823af1
#
_entry.id   c56dda5c4bd2246b5c73ef9702823af1
#
_cell.length_a   1.000
_cell.length_b   1.000
_cell.length_c   1.000
_cell.angle_alpha   90.00
_cell.angle_beta   90.00
_cell.angle_gamma   90.00
#
_symmetry.space_group_name_H-M   'P 1'
#
loop_
_entity.id
_entity.type
_entity.pdbx_description
1 polymer ?
#
loop_
_entity_poly.entity_id
_entity_poly.type
_entity_poly.pdbx_seq_one_letter_code
_entity_poly.pdbx_strand_id
1 'polypeptide(L)'
;MTERIWDRFLTARDREVFSAAGYGARQGFGKRPALLIVDVNYFFCGERPQPILESIKRWRNSCGEDAWAGIAVIRRVLEAARGKGVPVIYTTGGPRADGWNRGSWAWKNSRNSEDRTAGQVAALDGNTIVPDLAPGPHDIVVLKDKPSGFFGTPLASYLVLLGCDSIIITGTTTSGCVRATVL
;
A
#
# COMPACT_ATOMS: atom_id res chain seq x y z
N MET A 1 -5.26 -15.93 -23.83
CA MET A 1 -5.18 -15.38 -22.46
C MET A 1 -3.71 -15.42 -22.07
N THR A 2 -3.17 -14.34 -21.55
CA THR A 2 -1.78 -14.29 -21.07
C THR A 2 -1.66 -15.23 -19.87
N GLU A 3 -0.73 -16.16 -19.89
CA GLU A 3 -0.47 -17.07 -18.78
C GLU A 3 -0.13 -16.28 -17.52
N ARG A 4 -0.79 -16.56 -16.41
CA ARG A 4 -0.56 -15.91 -15.14
C ARG A 4 0.55 -16.65 -14.39
N ILE A 5 1.36 -15.93 -13.62
CA ILE A 5 2.50 -16.51 -12.89
C ILE A 5 2.12 -17.65 -11.93
N TRP A 6 0.85 -17.71 -11.51
CA TRP A 6 0.32 -18.76 -10.63
C TRP A 6 -0.36 -19.92 -11.37
N ASP A 7 -0.57 -19.82 -12.68
CA ASP A 7 -1.22 -20.90 -13.47
C ASP A 7 -0.45 -22.22 -13.38
N ARG A 8 0.87 -22.15 -13.20
CA ARG A 8 1.73 -23.33 -13.01
C ARG A 8 1.46 -24.11 -11.71
N PHE A 9 0.79 -23.51 -10.73
CA PHE A 9 0.46 -24.14 -9.46
C PHE A 9 -0.95 -24.76 -9.45
N LEU A 10 -1.76 -24.49 -10.49
CA LEU A 10 -3.10 -25.04 -10.63
C LEU A 10 -3.05 -26.41 -11.28
N THR A 11 -3.72 -27.39 -10.66
CA THR A 11 -3.95 -28.68 -11.27
C THR A 11 -4.93 -28.59 -12.44
N ALA A 12 -5.00 -29.62 -13.29
CA ALA A 12 -6.01 -29.68 -14.36
C ALA A 12 -7.44 -29.58 -13.79
N ARG A 13 -7.68 -30.26 -12.66
CA ARG A 13 -8.96 -30.20 -11.95
C ARG A 13 -9.30 -28.81 -11.44
N ASP A 14 -8.33 -28.08 -10.87
CA ASP A 14 -8.56 -26.73 -10.39
C ASP A 14 -8.98 -25.81 -11.55
N ARG A 15 -8.30 -25.93 -12.69
CA ARG A 15 -8.63 -25.13 -13.90
C ARG A 15 -10.02 -25.44 -14.41
N GLU A 16 -10.41 -26.72 -14.45
CA GLU A 16 -11.73 -27.13 -14.87
C GLU A 16 -12.81 -26.58 -13.93
N VAL A 17 -12.63 -26.74 -12.62
CA VAL A 17 -13.55 -26.22 -11.60
C VAL A 17 -13.64 -24.70 -11.67
N PHE A 18 -12.53 -24.00 -11.77
CA PHE A 18 -12.53 -22.52 -11.83
C PHE A 18 -13.21 -22.01 -13.10
N SER A 19 -12.99 -22.69 -14.22
CA SER A 19 -13.67 -22.36 -15.49
C SER A 19 -15.16 -22.62 -15.43
N ALA A 20 -15.57 -23.77 -14.92
CA ALA A 20 -16.99 -24.17 -14.83
C ALA A 20 -17.76 -23.28 -13.82
N ALA A 21 -17.13 -22.94 -12.69
CA ALA A 21 -17.72 -22.09 -11.67
C ALA A 21 -17.63 -20.58 -11.95
N GLY A 22 -16.86 -20.16 -12.96
CA GLY A 22 -16.66 -18.77 -13.30
C GLY A 22 -15.73 -18.01 -12.32
N TYR A 23 -14.95 -18.73 -11.49
CA TYR A 23 -13.99 -18.09 -10.58
C TYR A 23 -12.90 -17.33 -11.33
N GLY A 24 -12.58 -16.13 -10.84
CA GLY A 24 -11.58 -15.27 -11.45
C GLY A 24 -12.04 -14.53 -12.72
N ALA A 25 -13.34 -14.58 -13.04
CA ALA A 25 -13.92 -13.74 -14.07
C ALA A 25 -13.75 -12.25 -13.69
N ARG A 26 -13.47 -11.41 -14.67
CA ARG A 26 -13.36 -9.96 -14.46
C ARG A 26 -14.75 -9.38 -14.23
N GLN A 27 -14.91 -8.66 -13.12
CA GLN A 27 -16.18 -8.02 -12.74
C GLN A 27 -16.27 -6.56 -13.25
N GLY A 28 -15.19 -6.02 -13.83
CA GLY A 28 -15.11 -4.63 -14.22
C GLY A 28 -14.84 -3.68 -13.05
N PHE A 29 -15.10 -2.41 -13.29
CA PHE A 29 -14.98 -1.35 -12.29
C PHE A 29 -16.38 -0.82 -11.93
N GLY A 30 -16.52 -0.26 -10.74
CA GLY A 30 -17.67 0.56 -10.37
C GLY A 30 -17.74 1.86 -11.19
N LYS A 31 -18.80 2.62 -10.97
CA LYS A 31 -19.03 3.90 -11.67
C LYS A 31 -18.27 5.06 -11.03
N ARG A 32 -17.98 4.98 -9.73
CA ARG A 32 -17.32 6.01 -8.95
C ARG A 32 -16.17 5.42 -8.13
N PRO A 33 -15.05 5.08 -8.79
CA PRO A 33 -13.88 4.53 -8.10
C PRO A 33 -13.16 5.60 -7.29
N ALA A 34 -12.44 5.17 -6.22
CA ALA A 34 -11.37 5.93 -5.60
C ALA A 34 -10.02 5.25 -5.88
N LEU A 35 -8.94 6.03 -5.92
CA LEU A 35 -7.58 5.51 -5.92
C LEU A 35 -7.03 5.54 -4.49
N LEU A 36 -6.63 4.39 -3.97
CA LEU A 36 -5.97 4.26 -2.67
C LEU A 36 -4.51 3.86 -2.87
N ILE A 37 -3.60 4.71 -2.37
CA ILE A 37 -2.15 4.49 -2.40
C ILE A 37 -1.69 4.14 -0.99
N VAL A 38 -1.32 2.87 -0.77
CA VAL A 38 -1.03 2.32 0.55
C VAL A 38 0.46 2.38 0.83
N ASP A 39 0.84 3.13 1.86
CA ASP A 39 2.17 3.12 2.50
C ASP A 39 3.37 3.26 1.53
N VAL A 40 3.25 4.06 0.49
CA VAL A 40 4.38 4.37 -0.40
C VAL A 40 5.22 5.49 0.25
N ASN A 41 5.93 5.11 1.29
CA ASN A 41 6.72 5.99 2.14
C ASN A 41 8.17 5.46 2.29
N TYR A 42 9.03 6.21 2.96
CA TYR A 42 10.44 5.84 3.10
C TYR A 42 10.66 4.53 3.84
N PHE A 43 9.80 4.16 4.81
CA PHE A 43 9.91 2.86 5.48
C PHE A 43 9.84 1.68 4.52
N PHE A 44 9.02 1.78 3.47
CA PHE A 44 8.81 0.69 2.52
C PHE A 44 9.50 0.87 1.18
N CYS A 45 9.95 2.08 0.85
CA CYS A 45 10.56 2.35 -0.45
C CYS A 45 12.04 2.69 -0.34
N GLY A 46 12.50 3.15 0.82
CA GLY A 46 13.80 3.81 0.92
C GLY A 46 13.79 5.18 0.27
N GLU A 47 14.92 5.87 0.25
CA GLU A 47 15.05 7.24 -0.25
C GLU A 47 15.32 7.31 -1.75
N ARG A 48 15.74 6.22 -2.33
CA ARG A 48 16.14 6.10 -3.74
C ARG A 48 16.12 4.64 -4.17
N PRO A 49 16.10 4.36 -5.47
CA PRO A 49 16.25 3.00 -5.97
C PRO A 49 17.64 2.46 -5.58
N GLN A 50 17.64 1.35 -4.87
CA GLN A 50 18.83 0.63 -4.41
C GLN A 50 18.53 -0.86 -4.39
N PRO A 51 19.55 -1.74 -4.57
CA PRO A 51 19.39 -3.16 -4.29
C PRO A 51 18.80 -3.35 -2.89
N ILE A 52 17.85 -4.27 -2.76
CA ILE A 52 17.10 -4.46 -1.51
C ILE A 52 18.01 -4.68 -0.29
N LEU A 53 19.10 -5.45 -0.44
CA LEU A 53 20.05 -5.72 0.64
C LEU A 53 20.81 -4.47 1.13
N GLU A 54 20.93 -3.45 0.30
CA GLU A 54 21.48 -2.16 0.69
C GLU A 54 20.41 -1.27 1.34
N SER A 55 19.21 -1.23 0.75
CA SER A 55 18.12 -0.40 1.24
C SER A 55 17.67 -0.79 2.65
N ILE A 56 17.59 -2.09 2.95
CA ILE A 56 17.18 -2.60 4.26
C ILE A 56 18.18 -2.32 5.39
N LYS A 57 19.41 -1.97 5.09
CA LYS A 57 20.39 -1.55 6.11
C LYS A 57 19.93 -0.29 6.85
N ARG A 58 19.18 0.58 6.18
CA ARG A 58 18.62 1.81 6.76
C ARG A 58 17.11 1.69 6.99
N TRP A 59 16.39 1.14 6.03
CA TRP A 59 14.93 1.02 6.04
C TRP A 59 14.55 -0.46 6.01
N ARG A 60 14.50 -1.11 7.15
CA ARG A 60 14.34 -2.58 7.28
C ARG A 60 13.13 -3.19 6.56
N ASN A 61 12.10 -2.41 6.31
CA ASN A 61 10.92 -2.86 5.57
C ASN A 61 10.97 -2.48 4.09
N SER A 62 12.07 -1.88 3.63
CA SER A 62 12.17 -1.42 2.25
C SER A 62 12.13 -2.59 1.26
N CYS A 63 11.41 -2.36 0.17
CA CYS A 63 11.37 -3.25 -1.00
C CYS A 63 12.44 -2.90 -2.04
N GLY A 64 13.35 -1.94 -1.73
CA GLY A 64 14.44 -1.57 -2.60
C GLY A 64 13.99 -1.06 -3.97
N GLU A 65 14.73 -1.39 -5.01
CA GLU A 65 14.48 -0.95 -6.39
C GLU A 65 13.13 -1.38 -6.96
N ASP A 66 12.57 -2.51 -6.48
CA ASP A 66 11.24 -2.97 -6.92
C ASP A 66 10.14 -1.99 -6.50
N ALA A 67 10.26 -1.36 -5.33
CA ALA A 67 9.33 -0.31 -4.91
C ALA A 67 9.39 0.89 -5.88
N TRP A 68 10.57 1.29 -6.29
CA TRP A 68 10.76 2.43 -7.20
C TRP A 68 10.27 2.14 -8.62
N ALA A 69 10.43 0.91 -9.10
CA ALA A 69 9.78 0.46 -10.33
C ALA A 69 8.25 0.55 -10.23
N GLY A 70 7.69 0.14 -9.08
CA GLY A 70 6.27 0.28 -8.77
C GLY A 70 5.82 1.75 -8.70
N ILE A 71 6.59 2.64 -8.06
CA ILE A 71 6.31 4.08 -7.94
C ILE A 71 6.11 4.71 -9.33
N ALA A 72 6.96 4.38 -10.30
CA ALA A 72 6.83 4.90 -11.66
C ALA A 72 5.48 4.52 -12.31
N VAL A 73 4.99 3.31 -12.04
CA VAL A 73 3.67 2.86 -12.52
C VAL A 73 2.54 3.55 -11.76
N ILE A 74 2.63 3.62 -10.43
CA ILE A 74 1.63 4.27 -9.57
C ILE A 74 1.48 5.75 -9.96
N ARG A 75 2.57 6.45 -10.26
CA ARG A 75 2.53 7.84 -10.71
C ARG A 75 1.65 8.03 -11.96
N ARG A 76 1.79 7.15 -12.95
CA ARG A 76 0.93 7.18 -14.15
C ARG A 76 -0.54 6.98 -13.82
N VAL A 77 -0.85 6.08 -12.88
CA VAL A 77 -2.23 5.84 -12.42
C VAL A 77 -2.74 7.05 -11.65
N LEU A 78 -1.92 7.66 -10.80
CA LEU A 78 -2.24 8.87 -10.03
C LEU A 78 -2.55 10.06 -10.95
N GLU A 79 -1.71 10.28 -11.95
CA GLU A 79 -1.92 11.34 -12.95
C GLU A 79 -3.24 11.13 -13.71
N ALA A 80 -3.52 9.90 -14.12
CA ALA A 80 -4.78 9.55 -14.78
C ALA A 80 -6.00 9.73 -13.87
N ALA A 81 -5.90 9.36 -12.58
CA ALA A 81 -6.94 9.53 -11.59
C ALA A 81 -7.25 11.02 -11.36
N ARG A 82 -6.22 11.83 -11.12
CA ARG A 82 -6.36 13.29 -10.94
C ARG A 82 -6.96 13.96 -12.19
N GLY A 83 -6.49 13.60 -13.38
CA GLY A 83 -7.00 14.12 -14.65
C GLY A 83 -8.48 13.77 -14.93
N LYS A 84 -9.01 12.76 -14.24
CA LYS A 84 -10.41 12.34 -14.34
C LYS A 84 -11.26 12.73 -13.12
N GLY A 85 -10.71 13.47 -12.16
CA GLY A 85 -11.41 13.85 -10.94
C GLY A 85 -11.72 12.65 -10.02
N VAL A 86 -11.00 11.54 -10.14
CA VAL A 86 -11.12 10.38 -9.24
C VAL A 86 -10.51 10.76 -7.90
N PRO A 87 -11.23 10.60 -6.77
CA PRO A 87 -10.70 10.85 -5.45
C PRO A 87 -9.44 10.03 -5.17
N VAL A 88 -8.40 10.68 -4.66
CA VAL A 88 -7.13 10.04 -4.30
C VAL A 88 -6.97 10.04 -2.79
N ILE A 89 -6.69 8.87 -2.25
CA ILE A 89 -6.49 8.66 -0.82
C ILE A 89 -5.16 7.96 -0.61
N TYR A 90 -4.41 8.41 0.36
CA TYR A 90 -3.16 7.79 0.79
C TYR A 90 -3.31 7.19 2.18
N THR A 91 -2.56 6.13 2.46
CA THR A 91 -2.31 5.73 3.85
C THR A 91 -0.83 5.84 4.17
N THR A 92 -0.55 6.17 5.43
CA THR A 92 0.80 6.10 5.99
C THR A 92 0.71 5.88 7.49
N GLY A 93 1.83 5.58 8.14
CA GLY A 93 1.88 5.41 9.58
C GLY A 93 1.68 6.74 10.32
N GLY A 94 0.97 6.68 11.46
CA GLY A 94 0.75 7.81 12.36
C GLY A 94 0.94 7.40 13.81
N PRO A 95 2.16 6.98 14.23
CA PRO A 95 2.36 6.49 15.59
C PRO A 95 2.20 7.62 16.61
N ARG A 96 1.52 7.32 17.70
CA ARG A 96 1.52 8.19 18.88
C ARG A 96 2.93 8.23 19.49
N ALA A 97 3.26 9.34 20.14
CA ALA A 97 4.57 9.51 20.77
C ALA A 97 4.83 8.47 21.88
N ASP A 98 3.77 8.04 22.59
CA ASP A 98 3.84 7.03 23.65
C ASP A 98 3.83 5.58 23.10
N GLY A 99 3.56 5.39 21.79
CA GLY A 99 3.52 4.09 21.13
C GLY A 99 2.38 3.17 21.57
N TRP A 100 1.47 3.65 22.45
CA TRP A 100 0.37 2.84 22.98
C TRP A 100 -0.53 2.23 21.90
N ASN A 101 -0.80 2.97 20.84
CA ASN A 101 -1.65 2.55 19.74
C ASN A 101 -1.07 1.40 18.88
N ARG A 102 0.22 1.11 19.02
CA ARG A 102 0.85 -0.04 18.35
C ARG A 102 0.37 -1.37 18.94
N GLY A 103 0.10 -1.42 20.27
CA GLY A 103 -0.36 -2.63 20.94
C GLY A 103 0.53 -3.84 20.67
N SER A 104 -0.08 -5.02 20.58
CA SER A 104 0.62 -6.28 20.28
C SER A 104 1.33 -6.31 18.91
N TRP A 105 0.99 -5.42 17.99
CA TRP A 105 1.68 -5.27 16.71
C TRP A 105 3.15 -4.87 16.88
N ALA A 106 3.45 -3.97 17.81
CA ALA A 106 4.81 -3.58 18.13
C ALA A 106 5.64 -4.76 18.68
N TRP A 107 5.01 -5.57 19.53
CA TRP A 107 5.64 -6.76 20.10
C TRP A 107 5.89 -7.84 19.05
N LYS A 108 4.93 -8.09 18.16
CA LYS A 108 5.06 -9.06 17.06
C LYS A 108 6.13 -8.64 16.04
N ASN A 109 6.31 -7.35 15.81
CA ASN A 109 7.28 -6.81 14.85
C ASN A 109 8.44 -6.11 15.59
N SER A 110 9.25 -6.89 16.30
CA SER A 110 10.48 -6.42 16.96
C SER A 110 11.47 -5.73 16.00
N ARG A 111 11.37 -6.03 14.70
CA ARG A 111 12.15 -5.37 13.64
C ARG A 111 12.11 -3.84 13.68
N ASN A 112 11.01 -3.26 14.17
CA ASN A 112 10.88 -1.81 14.29
C ASN A 112 11.41 -1.27 15.63
N SER A 113 11.66 -2.13 16.62
CA SER A 113 12.14 -1.72 17.93
C SER A 113 13.68 -1.61 18.01
N GLU A 114 14.38 -2.33 17.15
CA GLU A 114 15.84 -2.40 17.17
C GLU A 114 16.52 -1.17 16.54
N ASP A 115 15.81 -0.38 15.72
CA ASP A 115 16.38 0.70 14.92
C ASP A 115 15.90 2.11 15.24
N ARG A 116 15.41 2.35 16.43
CA ARG A 116 15.17 3.75 16.87
C ARG A 116 16.44 4.60 16.85
N THR A 117 17.60 3.96 16.95
CA THR A 117 18.91 4.63 16.91
C THR A 117 19.43 4.84 15.48
N ALA A 118 19.19 3.94 14.55
CA ALA A 118 19.59 4.10 13.16
C ALA A 118 18.72 5.13 12.40
N GLY A 119 17.44 5.22 12.73
CA GLY A 119 16.52 6.23 12.16
C GLY A 119 16.69 7.64 12.73
N GLN A 120 17.41 7.80 13.85
CA GLN A 120 17.67 9.12 14.46
C GLN A 120 18.79 9.92 13.77
N VAL A 121 19.53 9.32 12.88
CA VAL A 121 20.63 10.00 12.15
C VAL A 121 20.13 10.83 10.97
N ALA A 122 18.87 10.75 10.62
CA ALA A 122 18.31 11.57 9.56
C ALA A 122 17.03 12.26 10.02
N ALA A 123 16.97 13.55 9.75
CA ALA A 123 15.79 14.41 9.87
C ALA A 123 14.60 13.96 9.01
N LEU A 124 14.56 12.70 8.56
CA LEU A 124 13.58 12.17 7.62
C LEU A 124 12.69 11.15 8.35
N ASP A 125 11.41 11.50 8.48
CA ASP A 125 10.40 10.58 9.00
C ASP A 125 10.11 9.47 7.97
N GLY A 126 10.28 8.22 8.36
CA GLY A 126 10.00 7.06 7.52
C GLY A 126 8.56 6.94 7.05
N ASN A 127 7.61 7.58 7.73
CA ASN A 127 6.21 7.66 7.32
C ASN A 127 5.95 8.72 6.24
N THR A 128 6.94 9.55 5.90
CA THR A 128 6.80 10.53 4.83
C THR A 128 6.60 9.82 3.50
N ILE A 129 5.53 10.18 2.80
CA ILE A 129 5.23 9.69 1.45
C ILE A 129 6.33 10.16 0.52
N VAL A 130 6.79 9.29 -0.38
CA VAL A 130 7.87 9.63 -1.32
C VAL A 130 7.48 10.82 -2.20
N PRO A 131 8.42 11.74 -2.50
CA PRO A 131 8.12 12.97 -3.26
C PRO A 131 7.50 12.70 -4.64
N ASP A 132 7.87 11.60 -5.28
CA ASP A 132 7.34 11.20 -6.59
C ASP A 132 5.82 10.99 -6.61
N LEU A 133 5.23 10.74 -5.44
CA LEU A 133 3.80 10.53 -5.24
C LEU A 133 3.22 11.51 -4.21
N ALA A 134 3.83 12.67 -4.04
CA ALA A 134 3.39 13.63 -3.03
C ALA A 134 1.88 13.92 -3.13
N PRO A 135 1.16 13.88 -1.98
CA PRO A 135 -0.25 14.26 -1.96
C PRO A 135 -0.45 15.69 -2.44
N GLY A 136 -1.45 15.89 -3.27
CA GLY A 136 -1.91 17.20 -3.69
C GLY A 136 -2.89 17.83 -2.67
N PRO A 137 -3.28 19.09 -2.86
CA PRO A 137 -4.12 19.83 -1.89
C PRO A 137 -5.52 19.27 -1.72
N HIS A 138 -6.00 18.46 -2.65
CA HIS A 138 -7.32 17.82 -2.60
C HIS A 138 -7.26 16.33 -2.26
N ASP A 139 -6.06 15.78 -2.12
CA ASP A 139 -5.89 14.37 -1.76
C ASP A 139 -6.07 14.18 -0.25
N ILE A 140 -6.55 13.01 0.13
CA ILE A 140 -6.80 12.66 1.52
C ILE A 140 -5.65 11.79 2.04
N VAL A 141 -5.08 12.13 3.18
CA VAL A 141 -4.09 11.30 3.87
C VAL A 141 -4.70 10.70 5.12
N VAL A 142 -4.78 9.38 5.17
CA VAL A 142 -5.28 8.60 6.31
C VAL A 142 -4.10 8.04 7.10
N LEU A 143 -3.99 8.42 8.34
CA LEU A 143 -3.01 7.86 9.27
C LEU A 143 -3.54 6.53 9.82
N LYS A 144 -2.71 5.51 9.84
CA LYS A 144 -3.06 4.19 10.36
C LYS A 144 -1.98 3.58 11.25
N ASP A 145 -2.42 2.80 12.21
CA ASP A 145 -1.56 2.11 13.19
C ASP A 145 -1.45 0.61 12.91
N LYS A 146 -2.29 0.10 12.06
CA LYS A 146 -2.41 -1.34 11.74
C LYS A 146 -2.23 -1.56 10.23
N PRO A 147 -1.96 -2.79 9.80
CA PRO A 147 -1.75 -3.07 8.38
C PRO A 147 -2.92 -2.66 7.48
N SER A 148 -4.16 -2.93 7.89
CA SER A 148 -5.35 -2.56 7.12
C SER A 148 -5.55 -1.05 7.09
N GLY A 149 -5.83 -0.53 5.91
CA GLY A 149 -6.25 0.86 5.72
C GLY A 149 -7.65 1.15 6.29
N PHE A 150 -8.46 0.12 6.54
CA PHE A 150 -9.81 0.26 7.10
C PHE A 150 -9.85 0.12 8.63
N PHE A 151 -9.01 -0.74 9.19
CA PHE A 151 -9.11 -1.07 10.62
C PHE A 151 -8.63 0.09 11.49
N GLY A 152 -9.58 0.65 12.27
CA GLY A 152 -9.30 1.75 13.18
C GLY A 152 -9.04 3.11 12.50
N THR A 153 -9.50 3.29 11.26
CA THR A 153 -9.34 4.52 10.49
C THR A 153 -10.68 5.06 9.99
N PRO A 154 -10.75 6.33 9.58
CA PRO A 154 -11.96 6.89 8.98
C PRO A 154 -12.13 6.56 7.48
N LEU A 155 -11.32 5.68 6.89
CA LEU A 155 -11.31 5.43 5.45
C LEU A 155 -12.69 5.06 4.90
N ALA A 156 -13.41 4.15 5.57
CA ALA A 156 -14.75 3.74 5.14
C ALA A 156 -15.71 4.93 5.12
N SER A 157 -15.68 5.77 6.14
CA SER A 157 -16.52 6.97 6.24
C SER A 157 -16.22 7.96 5.11
N TYR A 158 -14.96 8.15 4.78
CA TYR A 158 -14.56 9.03 3.67
C TYR A 158 -15.03 8.49 2.31
N LEU A 159 -14.94 7.20 2.08
CA LEU A 159 -15.42 6.58 0.83
C LEU A 159 -16.94 6.72 0.68
N VAL A 160 -17.69 6.56 1.77
CA VAL A 160 -19.14 6.78 1.80
C VAL A 160 -19.47 8.26 1.52
N LEU A 161 -18.77 9.18 2.18
CA LEU A 161 -18.95 10.63 1.98
C LEU A 161 -18.68 11.04 0.53
N LEU A 162 -17.64 10.48 -0.09
CA LEU A 162 -17.28 10.71 -1.49
C LEU A 162 -18.21 9.97 -2.47
N GLY A 163 -19.09 9.11 -1.96
CA GLY A 163 -20.00 8.30 -2.77
C GLY A 163 -19.29 7.30 -3.67
N CYS A 164 -18.12 6.82 -3.25
CA CYS A 164 -17.37 5.82 -4.01
C CYS A 164 -18.00 4.44 -3.89
N ASP A 165 -18.05 3.71 -5.00
CA ASP A 165 -18.61 2.35 -5.09
C ASP A 165 -17.53 1.28 -5.37
N SER A 166 -16.32 1.70 -5.59
CA SER A 166 -15.17 0.81 -5.84
C SER A 166 -13.85 1.49 -5.49
N ILE A 167 -12.82 0.69 -5.27
CA ILE A 167 -11.48 1.19 -4.91
C ILE A 167 -10.44 0.51 -5.78
N ILE A 168 -9.55 1.31 -6.35
CA ILE A 168 -8.33 0.85 -7.00
C ILE A 168 -7.21 0.94 -5.96
N ILE A 169 -6.68 -0.20 -5.53
CA ILE A 169 -5.66 -0.26 -4.47
C ILE A 169 -4.29 -0.48 -5.08
N THR A 170 -3.35 0.38 -4.71
CA THR A 170 -1.94 0.31 -5.10
C THR A 170 -1.06 0.46 -3.86
N GLY A 171 0.24 0.28 -4.00
CA GLY A 171 1.21 0.57 -2.93
C GLY A 171 1.93 -0.63 -2.37
N THR A 172 2.41 -0.51 -1.16
CA THR A 172 3.26 -1.49 -0.47
C THR A 172 2.55 -2.09 0.75
N THR A 173 2.72 -3.34 1.10
CA THR A 173 3.22 -4.44 0.26
C THR A 173 2.11 -5.43 0.00
N THR A 174 2.14 -6.14 -1.12
CA THR A 174 1.10 -7.12 -1.47
C THR A 174 0.95 -8.20 -0.39
N SER A 175 2.03 -8.58 0.28
CA SER A 175 2.02 -9.55 1.39
C SER A 175 1.54 -8.98 2.73
N GLY A 176 1.48 -7.67 2.87
CA GLY A 176 1.20 -6.96 4.14
C GLY A 176 0.01 -6.01 4.06
N CYS A 177 0.30 -4.72 4.05
CA CYS A 177 -0.72 -3.67 4.17
C CYS A 177 -1.72 -3.64 3.01
N VAL A 178 -1.27 -3.88 1.77
CA VAL A 178 -2.17 -3.98 0.62
C VAL A 178 -3.14 -5.16 0.81
N ARG A 179 -2.60 -6.36 1.11
CA ARG A 179 -3.45 -7.55 1.38
C ARG A 179 -4.44 -7.30 2.50
N ALA A 180 -3.97 -6.77 3.64
CA ALA A 180 -4.82 -6.51 4.80
C ALA A 180 -5.90 -5.44 4.54
N THR A 181 -5.70 -4.59 3.54
CA THR A 181 -6.67 -3.58 3.15
C THR A 181 -7.70 -4.13 2.16
N VAL A 182 -7.32 -5.11 1.33
CA VAL A 182 -8.20 -5.75 0.34
C VAL A 182 -9.15 -6.75 0.99
N LEU A 183 -8.68 -7.50 2.03
CA LEU A 183 -9.45 -8.52 2.73
C LEU A 183 -10.29 -7.95 3.87
#